data_3f70fb6bf8c281b1380bf4eacfa296d0
#
_entry.id   3f70fb6bf8c281b1380bf4eacfa296d0
#
_cell.length_a   1.000
_cell.length_b   1.000
_cell.length_c   1.000
_cell.angle_alpha   90.00
_cell.angle_beta   90.00
_cell.angle_gamma   90.00
#
_symmetry.space_group_name_H-M   'P 1'
#
loop_
_entity.id
_entity.type
_entity.pdbx_description
1 polymer ?
#
loop_
_entity_poly.entity_id
_entity_poly.type
_entity_poly.pdbx_seq_one_letter_code
_entity_poly.pdbx_strand_id
1 'polypeptide(L)'
;SFLRQDPEIILVGEIRDAETADIASKAALTGHLVLSTLHTNSAVGAISRLINMGLPAYLVSSALTAIVAQRLVRVNCESCKIEIKKDTAEVKDFIKSYNISATAKLMKGEGCKVCNQTGYKGRKGVHEILTISPEIEAAITENKSDQEIIEIAKKNSFISLAESSVRFVEDGTLSV
;
A
#
# COMPACT_ATOMS: atom_id res chain seq x y z
N SER A 1 -14.75 4.16 30.84
CA SER A 1 -14.68 4.00 29.40
C SER A 1 -13.85 5.14 28.83
N PHE A 2 -12.84 4.82 28.04
CA PHE A 2 -11.89 5.76 27.43
C PHE A 2 -12.60 6.83 26.58
N LEU A 3 -13.63 6.45 25.82
CA LEU A 3 -14.45 7.35 24.98
C LEU A 3 -15.20 8.45 25.77
N ARG A 4 -15.34 8.30 27.09
CA ARG A 4 -15.97 9.33 27.95
C ARG A 4 -15.02 10.45 28.36
N GLN A 5 -13.76 10.38 27.96
CA GLN A 5 -12.74 11.40 28.22
C GLN A 5 -12.63 12.43 27.08
N ASP A 6 -13.52 12.32 26.07
CA ASP A 6 -13.58 13.22 24.90
C ASP A 6 -12.22 13.41 24.18
N PRO A 7 -11.54 12.31 23.77
CA PRO A 7 -10.28 12.42 23.07
C PRO A 7 -10.53 12.84 21.62
N GLU A 8 -9.83 13.82 21.10
CA GLU A 8 -9.93 14.18 19.68
C GLU A 8 -9.28 13.12 18.77
N ILE A 9 -8.20 12.48 19.23
CA ILE A 9 -7.43 11.48 18.47
C ILE A 9 -7.31 10.19 19.27
N ILE A 10 -7.67 9.08 18.67
CA ILE A 10 -7.60 7.74 19.25
C ILE A 10 -6.63 6.89 18.45
N LEU A 11 -5.61 6.34 19.10
CA LEU A 11 -4.73 5.34 18.50
C LEU A 11 -5.10 3.95 18.99
N VAL A 12 -5.61 3.12 18.08
CA VAL A 12 -5.80 1.69 18.29
C VAL A 12 -4.61 0.95 17.68
N GLY A 13 -3.79 0.30 18.47
CA GLY A 13 -2.53 -0.29 18.02
C GLY A 13 -2.68 -1.17 16.77
N GLU A 14 -3.67 -2.05 16.78
CA GLU A 14 -4.08 -2.86 15.62
C GLU A 14 -5.52 -3.36 15.76
N ILE A 15 -6.16 -3.62 14.63
CA ILE A 15 -7.48 -4.26 14.56
C ILE A 15 -7.28 -5.71 14.12
N ARG A 16 -7.60 -6.66 15.02
CA ARG A 16 -7.49 -8.10 14.76
C ARG A 16 -8.83 -8.82 14.71
N ASP A 17 -9.86 -8.26 15.33
CA ASP A 17 -11.16 -8.88 15.54
C ASP A 17 -12.32 -7.89 15.28
N ALA A 18 -13.51 -8.45 15.15
CA ALA A 18 -14.73 -7.71 14.86
C ALA A 18 -15.11 -6.71 15.96
N GLU A 19 -14.88 -7.02 17.23
CA GLU A 19 -15.22 -6.15 18.35
C GLU A 19 -14.39 -4.86 18.32
N THR A 20 -13.07 -5.00 18.16
CA THR A 20 -12.16 -3.86 18.03
C THR A 20 -12.49 -3.01 16.80
N ALA A 21 -12.79 -3.66 15.66
CA ALA A 21 -13.16 -2.98 14.42
C ALA A 21 -14.46 -2.19 14.57
N ASP A 22 -15.48 -2.76 15.22
CA ASP A 22 -16.78 -2.11 15.46
C ASP A 22 -16.63 -0.89 16.38
N ILE A 23 -15.88 -1.03 17.49
CA ILE A 23 -15.63 0.08 18.42
C ILE A 23 -14.87 1.22 17.73
N ALA A 24 -13.81 0.90 16.98
CA ALA A 24 -13.01 1.88 16.25
C ALA A 24 -13.85 2.63 15.19
N SER A 25 -14.67 1.90 14.43
CA SER A 25 -15.54 2.51 13.41
C SER A 25 -16.60 3.40 14.02
N LYS A 26 -17.24 2.99 15.12
CA LYS A 26 -18.21 3.80 15.84
C LYS A 26 -17.60 5.07 16.43
N ALA A 27 -16.37 4.98 16.95
CA ALA A 27 -15.65 6.15 17.44
C ALA A 27 -15.36 7.14 16.29
N ALA A 28 -14.94 6.64 15.11
CA ALA A 28 -14.74 7.47 13.93
C ALA A 28 -16.02 8.20 13.50
N LEU A 29 -17.17 7.51 13.48
CA LEU A 29 -18.46 8.10 13.12
C LEU A 29 -18.95 9.16 14.14
N THR A 30 -18.49 9.09 15.38
CA THR A 30 -18.83 10.10 16.39
C THR A 30 -17.89 11.30 16.41
N GLY A 31 -17.04 11.45 15.37
CA GLY A 31 -16.20 12.63 15.14
C GLY A 31 -14.75 12.51 15.62
N HIS A 32 -14.34 11.37 16.15
CA HIS A 32 -12.95 11.15 16.57
C HIS A 32 -12.06 10.80 15.38
N LEU A 33 -10.84 11.31 15.33
CA LEU A 33 -9.83 10.81 14.44
C LEU A 33 -9.26 9.50 14.98
N VAL A 34 -9.60 8.39 14.35
CA VAL A 34 -9.11 7.06 14.75
C VAL A 34 -7.98 6.62 13.85
N LEU A 35 -6.82 6.33 14.42
CA LEU A 35 -5.66 5.76 13.73
C LEU A 35 -5.47 4.32 14.17
N SER A 36 -5.29 3.41 13.23
CA SER A 36 -5.05 2.00 13.53
C SER A 36 -4.22 1.31 12.46
N THR A 37 -3.82 0.07 12.74
CA THR A 37 -3.15 -0.79 11.76
C THR A 37 -3.98 -2.05 11.48
N LEU A 38 -3.82 -2.56 10.26
CA LEU A 38 -4.40 -3.81 9.80
C LEU A 38 -3.34 -4.63 9.06
N HIS A 39 -3.34 -5.94 9.24
CA HIS A 39 -2.48 -6.83 8.47
C HIS A 39 -3.13 -7.18 7.14
N THR A 40 -2.83 -6.38 6.11
CA THR A 40 -3.31 -6.57 4.73
C THR A 40 -2.18 -6.39 3.73
N ASN A 41 -2.39 -6.90 2.52
CA ASN A 41 -1.39 -6.84 1.44
C ASN A 41 -1.50 -5.57 0.58
N SER A 42 -2.65 -4.88 0.63
CA SER A 42 -2.93 -3.69 -0.16
C SER A 42 -3.92 -2.78 0.59
N ALA A 43 -4.02 -1.54 0.17
CA ALA A 43 -4.98 -0.58 0.74
C ALA A 43 -6.42 -1.02 0.48
N VAL A 44 -6.75 -1.45 -0.74
CA VAL A 44 -8.11 -1.93 -1.07
C VAL A 44 -8.44 -3.20 -0.29
N GLY A 45 -7.48 -4.12 -0.13
CA GLY A 45 -7.66 -5.34 0.67
C GLY A 45 -7.99 -5.09 2.15
N ALA A 46 -7.71 -3.89 2.67
CA ALA A 46 -8.13 -3.52 4.02
C ALA A 46 -9.64 -3.33 4.14
N ILE A 47 -10.30 -2.84 3.08
CA ILE A 47 -11.76 -2.69 3.02
C ILE A 47 -12.40 -4.08 3.11
N SER A 48 -12.02 -4.98 2.21
CA SER A 48 -12.51 -6.37 2.20
C SER A 48 -12.22 -7.09 3.52
N ARG A 49 -11.08 -6.81 4.15
CA ARG A 49 -10.74 -7.39 5.46
C ARG A 49 -11.69 -6.94 6.56
N LEU A 50 -12.04 -5.65 6.63
CA LEU A 50 -12.99 -5.12 7.61
C LEU A 50 -14.39 -5.71 7.40
N ILE A 51 -14.86 -5.80 6.16
CA ILE A 51 -16.15 -6.41 5.82
C ILE A 51 -16.15 -7.90 6.21
N ASN A 52 -15.07 -8.63 5.91
CA ASN A 52 -14.93 -10.04 6.27
C ASN A 52 -14.83 -10.29 7.78
N MET A 53 -14.43 -9.28 8.57
CA MET A 53 -14.52 -9.32 10.03
C MET A 53 -15.95 -9.17 10.55
N GLY A 54 -16.92 -8.86 9.68
CA GLY A 54 -18.34 -8.74 10.03
C GLY A 54 -18.85 -7.30 10.10
N LEU A 55 -18.04 -6.30 9.74
CA LEU A 55 -18.54 -4.93 9.70
C LEU A 55 -19.45 -4.76 8.47
N PRO A 56 -20.62 -4.14 8.63
CA PRO A 56 -21.45 -3.77 7.48
C PRO A 56 -20.72 -2.80 6.52
N ALA A 57 -20.89 -2.97 5.23
CA ALA A 57 -20.23 -2.16 4.20
C ALA A 57 -20.48 -0.64 4.37
N TYR A 58 -21.71 -0.25 4.73
CA TYR A 58 -22.06 1.16 5.00
C TYR A 58 -21.27 1.74 6.18
N LEU A 59 -20.98 0.92 7.20
CA LEU A 59 -20.20 1.36 8.36
C LEU A 59 -18.73 1.54 7.98
N VAL A 60 -18.18 0.60 7.19
CA VAL A 60 -16.81 0.67 6.68
C VAL A 60 -16.62 1.90 5.78
N SER A 61 -17.54 2.13 4.83
CA SER A 61 -17.45 3.26 3.89
C SER A 61 -17.46 4.61 4.61
N SER A 62 -18.35 4.78 5.60
CA SER A 62 -18.52 6.06 6.30
C SER A 62 -17.46 6.31 7.39
N ALA A 63 -16.83 5.26 7.94
CA ALA A 63 -15.81 5.38 8.98
C ALA A 63 -14.40 5.61 8.42
N LEU A 64 -14.13 5.20 7.18
CA LEU A 64 -12.81 5.32 6.57
C LEU A 64 -12.62 6.68 5.89
N THR A 65 -11.49 7.31 6.13
CA THR A 65 -11.05 8.52 5.41
C THR A 65 -9.93 8.22 4.42
N ALA A 66 -8.96 7.43 4.84
CA ALA A 66 -7.85 7.00 4.01
C ALA A 66 -7.24 5.70 4.51
N ILE A 67 -6.64 4.96 3.61
CA ILE A 67 -5.88 3.74 3.91
C ILE A 67 -4.49 3.87 3.31
N VAL A 68 -3.47 3.62 4.12
CA VAL A 68 -2.07 3.62 3.68
C VAL A 68 -1.54 2.19 3.78
N ALA A 69 -1.20 1.58 2.65
CA ALA A 69 -0.46 0.33 2.67
C ALA A 69 1.03 0.59 2.39
N GLN A 70 1.88 -0.18 3.07
CA GLN A 70 3.33 -0.05 3.03
C GLN A 70 4.00 -1.40 2.85
N ARG A 71 5.07 -1.41 2.06
CA ARG A 71 6.01 -2.52 1.97
C ARG A 71 7.44 -2.05 2.15
N LEU A 72 8.22 -2.79 2.93
CA LEU A 72 9.67 -2.60 3.01
C LEU A 72 10.33 -3.47 1.95
N VAL A 73 10.90 -2.83 0.93
CA VAL A 73 11.61 -3.48 -0.16
C VAL A 73 13.12 -3.38 0.04
N ARG A 74 13.88 -4.38 -0.45
CA ARG A 74 15.34 -4.38 -0.34
C ARG A 74 15.94 -3.40 -1.34
N VAL A 75 16.93 -2.63 -0.89
CA VAL A 75 17.66 -1.65 -1.71
C VAL A 75 18.90 -2.31 -2.30
N ASN A 76 19.21 -2.04 -3.56
CA ASN A 76 20.43 -2.47 -4.22
C ASN A 76 21.65 -2.00 -3.43
N CYS A 77 22.66 -2.84 -3.32
CA CYS A 77 23.91 -2.47 -2.67
C CYS A 77 24.72 -1.52 -3.57
N GLU A 78 24.95 -0.30 -3.11
CA GLU A 78 25.71 0.71 -3.85
C GLU A 78 27.14 0.26 -4.27
N SER A 79 27.75 -0.61 -3.45
CA SER A 79 29.14 -1.08 -3.69
C SER A 79 29.25 -2.15 -4.79
N CYS A 80 28.13 -2.78 -5.18
CA CYS A 80 28.17 -3.86 -6.18
C CYS A 80 27.00 -3.85 -7.15
N LYS A 81 26.21 -2.76 -7.20
CA LYS A 81 25.18 -2.66 -8.21
C LYS A 81 25.77 -2.44 -9.59
N ILE A 82 25.24 -3.14 -10.57
CA ILE A 82 25.61 -3.05 -11.98
C ILE A 82 24.35 -2.79 -12.81
N GLU A 83 24.53 -2.22 -13.98
CA GLU A 83 23.45 -2.05 -14.95
C GLU A 83 23.15 -3.40 -15.61
N ILE A 84 21.86 -3.77 -15.66
CA ILE A 84 21.40 -4.99 -16.31
C ILE A 84 21.03 -4.73 -17.77
N LYS A 85 21.24 -5.74 -18.61
CA LYS A 85 20.78 -5.68 -20.01
C LYS A 85 19.26 -5.76 -20.07
N LYS A 86 18.67 -4.97 -20.97
CA LYS A 86 17.21 -4.92 -21.19
C LYS A 86 16.74 -5.94 -22.24
N ASP A 87 17.47 -7.02 -22.44
CA ASP A 87 17.25 -7.98 -23.54
C ASP A 87 16.50 -9.25 -23.12
N THR A 88 16.43 -9.55 -21.82
CA THR A 88 15.67 -10.71 -21.31
C THR A 88 14.16 -10.48 -21.43
N ALA A 89 13.40 -11.56 -21.63
CA ALA A 89 11.94 -11.49 -21.74
C ALA A 89 11.30 -10.84 -20.50
N GLU A 90 11.72 -11.26 -19.30
CA GLU A 90 11.22 -10.73 -18.01
C GLU A 90 11.41 -9.21 -17.89
N VAL A 91 12.61 -8.72 -18.24
CA VAL A 91 12.90 -7.27 -18.17
C VAL A 91 12.10 -6.50 -19.22
N LYS A 92 11.94 -7.04 -20.44
CA LYS A 92 11.11 -6.44 -21.48
C LYS A 92 9.63 -6.35 -21.07
N ASP A 93 9.09 -7.42 -20.49
CA ASP A 93 7.72 -7.45 -20.02
C ASP A 93 7.51 -6.46 -18.87
N PHE A 94 8.46 -6.36 -17.95
CA PHE A 94 8.43 -5.36 -16.88
C PHE A 94 8.44 -3.93 -17.43
N ILE A 95 9.37 -3.62 -18.35
CA ILE A 95 9.46 -2.31 -19.01
C ILE A 95 8.13 -1.95 -19.68
N LYS A 96 7.54 -2.89 -20.41
CA LYS A 96 6.26 -2.68 -21.09
C LYS A 96 5.10 -2.49 -20.13
N SER A 97 5.00 -3.31 -19.10
CA SER A 97 3.89 -3.31 -18.13
C SER A 97 3.82 -2.02 -17.32
N TYR A 98 4.98 -1.44 -17.01
CA TYR A 98 5.08 -0.23 -16.19
C TYR A 98 5.51 1.01 -16.97
N ASN A 99 5.56 0.93 -18.30
CA ASN A 99 5.96 2.02 -19.20
C ASN A 99 7.27 2.69 -18.76
N ILE A 100 8.28 1.88 -18.41
CA ILE A 100 9.58 2.33 -17.97
C ILE A 100 10.28 3.09 -19.09
N SER A 101 10.91 4.23 -18.76
CA SER A 101 11.66 5.02 -19.73
C SER A 101 12.76 4.19 -20.41
N ALA A 102 12.92 4.35 -21.73
CA ALA A 102 14.00 3.72 -22.47
C ALA A 102 15.40 4.12 -21.95
N THR A 103 15.50 5.33 -21.37
CA THR A 103 16.73 5.88 -20.79
C THR A 103 16.97 5.44 -19.34
N ALA A 104 16.02 4.80 -18.67
CA ALA A 104 16.17 4.33 -17.30
C ALA A 104 17.33 3.33 -17.19
N LYS A 105 18.14 3.47 -16.15
CA LYS A 105 19.25 2.56 -15.84
C LYS A 105 18.78 1.51 -14.84
N LEU A 106 18.36 0.37 -15.35
CA LEU A 106 17.93 -0.74 -14.51
C LEU A 106 19.14 -1.41 -13.86
N MET A 107 19.15 -1.48 -12.55
CA MET A 107 20.30 -1.93 -11.77
C MET A 107 19.98 -3.24 -11.02
N LYS A 108 21.05 -4.01 -10.72
CA LYS A 108 20.99 -5.20 -9.89
C LYS A 108 22.27 -5.32 -9.07
N GLY A 109 22.17 -5.69 -7.80
CA GLY A 109 23.34 -6.01 -6.99
C GLY A 109 23.88 -7.41 -7.31
N GLU A 110 25.17 -7.53 -7.58
CA GLU A 110 25.84 -8.84 -7.85
C GLU A 110 26.19 -9.59 -6.56
N GLY A 111 26.35 -8.88 -5.48
CA GLY A 111 26.85 -9.40 -4.21
C GLY A 111 28.32 -9.01 -3.98
N CYS A 112 28.63 -8.61 -2.75
CA CYS A 112 29.98 -8.30 -2.31
C CYS A 112 30.10 -8.46 -0.78
N LYS A 113 31.29 -8.26 -0.25
CA LYS A 113 31.53 -8.33 1.21
C LYS A 113 30.70 -7.32 1.99
N VAL A 114 30.40 -6.15 1.42
CA VAL A 114 29.62 -5.08 2.10
C VAL A 114 28.16 -5.46 2.31
N CYS A 115 27.60 -6.25 1.43
CA CYS A 115 26.21 -6.74 1.50
C CYS A 115 26.10 -8.23 1.87
N ASN A 116 27.19 -8.86 2.35
CA ASN A 116 27.26 -10.28 2.66
C ASN A 116 26.79 -11.17 1.47
N GLN A 117 27.25 -10.85 0.27
CA GLN A 117 26.95 -11.55 -0.99
C GLN A 117 25.47 -11.54 -1.42
N THR A 118 24.62 -10.75 -0.76
CA THR A 118 23.19 -10.72 -1.06
C THR A 118 22.82 -9.83 -2.25
N GLY A 119 23.69 -8.88 -2.65
CA GLY A 119 23.37 -7.84 -3.62
C GLY A 119 22.53 -6.69 -3.06
N TYR A 120 22.04 -6.78 -1.83
CA TYR A 120 21.15 -5.79 -1.22
C TYR A 120 21.69 -5.28 0.10
N LYS A 121 21.48 -3.98 0.37
CA LYS A 121 21.86 -3.35 1.64
C LYS A 121 20.85 -2.26 2.02
N GLY A 122 20.16 -2.49 3.13
CA GLY A 122 19.11 -1.60 3.61
C GLY A 122 17.73 -1.93 3.04
N ARG A 123 16.74 -1.16 3.46
CA ARG A 123 15.33 -1.27 3.05
C ARG A 123 14.77 0.11 2.80
N LYS A 124 13.79 0.18 1.91
CA LYS A 124 13.04 1.41 1.60
C LYS A 124 11.55 1.14 1.70
N GLY A 125 10.80 2.08 2.27
CA GLY A 125 9.34 2.02 2.28
C GLY A 125 8.78 2.39 0.90
N VAL A 126 7.90 1.54 0.38
CA VAL A 126 7.04 1.84 -0.76
C VAL A 126 5.62 1.91 -0.23
N HIS A 127 4.87 2.89 -0.68
CA HIS A 127 3.54 3.18 -0.16
C HIS A 127 2.52 3.29 -1.29
N GLU A 128 1.29 2.88 -0.99
CA GLU A 128 0.10 3.26 -1.73
C GLU A 128 -0.88 3.91 -0.76
N ILE A 129 -1.59 4.94 -1.22
CA ILE A 129 -2.53 5.70 -0.41
C ILE A 129 -3.87 5.70 -1.14
N LEU A 130 -4.87 5.11 -0.50
CA LEU A 130 -6.25 5.11 -0.97
C LEU A 130 -7.04 6.12 -0.14
N THR A 131 -7.39 7.24 -0.73
CA THR A 131 -8.33 8.20 -0.13
C THR A 131 -9.74 7.76 -0.46
N ILE A 132 -10.61 7.75 0.53
CA ILE A 132 -12.01 7.35 0.34
C ILE A 132 -12.79 8.56 -0.21
N SER A 133 -12.97 8.57 -1.52
CA SER A 133 -13.82 9.55 -2.21
C SER A 133 -15.28 9.12 -2.18
N PRO A 134 -16.24 10.01 -2.49
CA PRO A 134 -17.67 9.65 -2.58
C PRO A 134 -17.95 8.48 -3.53
N GLU A 135 -17.20 8.38 -4.64
CA GLU A 135 -17.35 7.27 -5.59
C GLU A 135 -16.84 5.94 -4.98
N ILE A 136 -15.78 5.99 -4.16
CA ILE A 136 -15.27 4.81 -3.46
C ILE A 136 -16.21 4.43 -2.32
N GLU A 137 -16.76 5.39 -1.57
CA GLU A 137 -17.79 5.13 -0.57
C GLU A 137 -19.00 4.40 -1.18
N ALA A 138 -19.50 4.89 -2.32
CA ALA A 138 -20.60 4.25 -3.03
C ALA A 138 -20.24 2.83 -3.47
N ALA A 139 -19.03 2.64 -4.02
CA ALA A 139 -18.55 1.33 -4.44
C ALA A 139 -18.45 0.32 -3.28
N ILE A 140 -17.97 0.77 -2.11
CA ILE A 140 -17.92 -0.07 -0.90
C ILE A 140 -19.34 -0.45 -0.46
N THR A 141 -20.25 0.52 -0.41
CA THR A 141 -21.64 0.30 0.02
C THR A 141 -22.38 -0.65 -0.92
N GLU A 142 -22.10 -0.59 -2.23
CA GLU A 142 -22.62 -1.50 -3.25
C GLU A 142 -21.92 -2.89 -3.24
N ASN A 143 -20.97 -3.13 -2.34
CA ASN A 143 -20.16 -4.36 -2.27
C ASN A 143 -19.45 -4.69 -3.59
N LYS A 144 -18.92 -3.67 -4.28
CA LYS A 144 -18.10 -3.89 -5.47
C LYS A 144 -16.82 -4.65 -5.13
N SER A 145 -16.31 -5.37 -6.11
CA SER A 145 -15.06 -6.12 -5.99
C SER A 145 -13.86 -5.20 -5.79
N ASP A 146 -12.79 -5.73 -5.21
CA ASP A 146 -11.52 -5.02 -5.04
C ASP A 146 -11.01 -4.44 -6.38
N GLN A 147 -11.19 -5.17 -7.49
CA GLN A 147 -10.78 -4.73 -8.82
C GLN A 147 -11.56 -3.50 -9.29
N GLU A 148 -12.88 -3.48 -9.10
CA GLU A 148 -13.73 -2.34 -9.45
C GLU A 148 -13.38 -1.10 -8.60
N ILE A 149 -13.09 -1.30 -7.30
CA ILE A 149 -12.64 -0.22 -6.41
C ILE A 149 -11.29 0.34 -6.88
N ILE A 150 -10.34 -0.52 -7.28
CA ILE A 150 -9.05 -0.10 -7.84
C ILE A 150 -9.24 0.73 -9.11
N GLU A 151 -10.14 0.33 -10.01
CA GLU A 151 -10.43 1.06 -11.25
C GLU A 151 -11.01 2.45 -10.99
N ILE A 152 -11.90 2.56 -9.99
CA ILE A 152 -12.44 3.85 -9.54
C ILE A 152 -11.32 4.70 -8.92
N ALA A 153 -10.52 4.11 -8.02
CA ALA A 153 -9.42 4.80 -7.36
C ALA A 153 -8.38 5.34 -8.36
N LYS A 154 -8.05 4.59 -9.41
CA LYS A 154 -7.12 5.02 -10.47
C LYS A 154 -7.59 6.26 -11.21
N LYS A 155 -8.89 6.46 -11.40
CA LYS A 155 -9.44 7.69 -11.97
C LYS A 155 -9.18 8.90 -11.06
N ASN A 156 -9.01 8.67 -9.76
CA ASN A 156 -8.72 9.67 -8.73
C ASN A 156 -7.24 9.68 -8.32
N SER A 157 -6.34 9.36 -9.26
CA SER A 157 -4.88 9.42 -9.08
C SER A 157 -4.31 8.43 -8.04
N PHE A 158 -5.00 7.34 -7.76
CA PHE A 158 -4.44 6.25 -6.94
C PHE A 158 -3.26 5.59 -7.65
N ILE A 159 -2.16 5.42 -6.94
CA ILE A 159 -0.94 4.77 -7.39
C ILE A 159 -0.72 3.53 -6.52
N SER A 160 -0.70 2.35 -7.13
CA SER A 160 -0.48 1.08 -6.42
C SER A 160 0.95 0.97 -5.89
N LEU A 161 1.20 0.04 -4.96
CA LEU A 161 2.54 -0.28 -4.46
C LEU A 161 3.53 -0.58 -5.59
N ALA A 162 3.09 -1.35 -6.60
CA ALA A 162 3.91 -1.69 -7.75
C ALA A 162 4.27 -0.43 -8.56
N GLU A 163 3.29 0.37 -8.94
CA GLU A 163 3.51 1.63 -9.67
C GLU A 163 4.35 2.63 -8.84
N SER A 164 4.13 2.71 -7.54
CA SER A 164 4.92 3.54 -6.62
C SER A 164 6.39 3.10 -6.53
N SER A 165 6.69 1.82 -6.78
CA SER A 165 8.06 1.30 -6.77
C SER A 165 8.83 1.61 -8.06
N VAL A 166 8.15 1.87 -9.17
CA VAL A 166 8.75 2.07 -10.50
C VAL A 166 9.82 3.13 -10.48
N ARG A 167 9.58 4.29 -9.90
CA ARG A 167 10.56 5.38 -9.80
C ARG A 167 11.87 4.95 -9.13
N PHE A 168 11.81 4.01 -8.17
CA PHE A 168 12.99 3.49 -7.48
C PHE A 168 13.71 2.40 -8.28
N VAL A 169 13.02 1.78 -9.22
CA VAL A 169 13.65 0.89 -10.21
C VAL A 169 14.34 1.73 -11.29
N GLU A 170 13.71 2.81 -11.75
CA GLU A 170 14.27 3.71 -12.77
C GLU A 170 15.52 4.44 -12.30
N ASP A 171 15.60 4.81 -11.02
CA ASP A 171 16.79 5.45 -10.41
C ASP A 171 17.85 4.44 -9.95
N GLY A 172 17.60 3.14 -10.12
CA GLY A 172 18.52 2.07 -9.76
C GLY A 172 18.61 1.76 -8.27
N THR A 173 17.71 2.33 -7.45
CA THR A 173 17.60 2.02 -6.02
C THR A 173 17.11 0.60 -5.79
N LEU A 174 16.12 0.15 -6.58
CA LEU A 174 15.59 -1.21 -6.54
C LEU A 174 15.99 -1.98 -7.80
N SER A 175 16.01 -3.31 -7.69
CA SER A 175 16.10 -4.19 -8.89
C SER A 175 14.70 -4.44 -9.47
N VAL A 176 14.72 -4.83 -10.72
CA VAL A 176 13.53 -5.35 -11.42
C VAL A 176 13.08 -6.65 -10.79
#